data_f8e03963a0ac15c29189bb87bc37784c
#
_entry.id   f8e03963a0ac15c29189bb87bc37784c
#
_cell.length_a   1.000
_cell.length_b   1.000
_cell.length_c   1.000
_cell.angle_alpha   90.00
_cell.angle_beta   90.00
_cell.angle_gamma   90.00
#
_symmetry.space_group_name_H-M   'P 1'
#
loop_
_entity.id
_entity.type
_entity.pdbx_description
1 polymer ?
#
loop_
_entity_poly.entity_id
_entity_poly.type
_entity_poly.pdbx_seq_one_letter_code
_entity_poly.pdbx_strand_id
1 'polypeptide(L)'
;EDVLTDQQLSDIAKEYMRKLGYGDQPYLVYKHTDIDRHHIHIVGLRVDESGRPLNDRFEHRRSKQITRELEKKYNLHPAERKERAERPELKKVDYATGDVKHQIGTTVKAACYGYRFQSFGEDKALLATYNICAEEVKGEMNGKPYQGIVYSAMNDKGEKAGNPVKASRIGKSVGYEAVQRRMEKSGEAI
;
A
#
# COMPACT_ATOMS: atom_id res chain seq x y z
N GLU A 1 4.27 11.47 -19.89
CA GLU A 1 3.34 10.32 -19.80
C GLU A 1 3.39 9.50 -21.08
N ASP A 2 3.39 8.17 -20.95
CA ASP A 2 3.39 7.28 -22.12
C ASP A 2 1.99 7.29 -22.75
N VAL A 3 1.93 7.67 -24.02
CA VAL A 3 0.68 7.59 -24.79
C VAL A 3 0.79 6.37 -25.70
N LEU A 4 0.07 5.32 -25.34
CA LEU A 4 0.07 4.05 -26.08
C LEU A 4 -1.23 3.88 -26.87
N THR A 5 -1.11 3.39 -28.09
CA THR A 5 -2.25 2.99 -28.90
C THR A 5 -2.85 1.67 -28.37
N ASP A 6 -4.09 1.39 -28.71
CA ASP A 6 -4.75 0.14 -28.30
C ASP A 6 -4.04 -1.09 -28.85
N GLN A 7 -3.45 -0.99 -30.05
CA GLN A 7 -2.64 -2.05 -30.64
C GLN A 7 -1.38 -2.31 -29.81
N GLN A 8 -0.66 -1.26 -29.41
CA GLN A 8 0.53 -1.39 -28.57
C GLN A 8 0.20 -1.99 -27.20
N LEU A 9 -0.90 -1.56 -26.57
CA LEU A 9 -1.38 -2.15 -25.32
C LEU A 9 -1.70 -3.65 -25.48
N SER A 10 -2.34 -4.03 -26.58
CA SER A 10 -2.63 -5.44 -26.91
C SER A 10 -1.34 -6.26 -27.08
N ASP A 11 -0.36 -5.72 -27.79
CA ASP A 11 0.91 -6.42 -28.04
C ASP A 11 1.74 -6.58 -26.76
N ILE A 12 1.75 -5.57 -25.90
CA ILE A 12 2.36 -5.64 -24.57
C ILE A 12 1.67 -6.72 -23.72
N ALA A 13 0.32 -6.75 -23.71
CA ALA A 13 -0.44 -7.75 -22.97
C ALA A 13 -0.15 -9.18 -23.45
N LYS A 14 -0.10 -9.41 -24.76
CA LYS A 14 0.25 -10.72 -25.36
C LYS A 14 1.66 -11.15 -24.96
N GLU A 15 2.61 -10.27 -25.05
CA GLU A 15 4.00 -10.58 -24.67
C GLU A 15 4.14 -10.85 -23.19
N TYR A 16 3.44 -10.07 -22.34
CA TYR A 16 3.41 -10.29 -20.91
C TYR A 16 2.84 -11.67 -20.55
N MET A 17 1.70 -12.05 -21.10
CA MET A 17 1.05 -13.33 -20.84
C MET A 17 1.93 -14.50 -21.29
N ARG A 18 2.54 -14.40 -22.49
CA ARG A 18 3.48 -15.40 -22.98
C ARG A 18 4.69 -15.57 -22.05
N LYS A 19 5.32 -14.48 -21.62
CA LYS A 19 6.48 -14.52 -20.71
C LYS A 19 6.12 -15.05 -19.33
N LEU A 20 4.91 -14.77 -18.87
CA LEU A 20 4.42 -15.28 -17.58
C LEU A 20 4.11 -16.79 -17.62
N GLY A 21 3.98 -17.37 -18.82
CA GLY A 21 3.65 -18.79 -19.04
C GLY A 21 2.14 -19.05 -19.17
N TYR A 22 1.37 -18.03 -19.48
CA TYR A 22 -0.09 -18.07 -19.67
C TYR A 22 -0.52 -17.73 -21.10
N GLY A 23 0.44 -17.72 -22.06
CA GLY A 23 0.18 -17.29 -23.43
C GLY A 23 -0.81 -18.13 -24.21
N ASP A 24 -0.92 -19.42 -23.89
CA ASP A 24 -1.82 -20.36 -24.56
C ASP A 24 -3.22 -20.40 -23.93
N GLN A 25 -3.44 -19.66 -22.86
CA GLN A 25 -4.73 -19.61 -22.16
C GLN A 25 -5.59 -18.46 -22.68
N PRO A 26 -6.91 -18.61 -22.69
CA PRO A 26 -7.82 -17.52 -22.99
C PRO A 26 -7.72 -16.45 -21.91
N TYR A 27 -7.59 -15.20 -22.33
CA TYR A 27 -7.58 -14.04 -21.44
C TYR A 27 -8.28 -12.84 -22.08
N LEU A 28 -8.75 -11.94 -21.24
CA LEU A 28 -9.35 -10.68 -21.64
C LEU A 28 -8.44 -9.53 -21.21
N VAL A 29 -8.36 -8.49 -22.02
CA VAL A 29 -7.60 -7.27 -21.74
C VAL A 29 -8.57 -6.10 -21.71
N TYR A 30 -8.62 -5.41 -20.58
CA TYR A 30 -9.45 -4.22 -20.40
C TYR A 30 -8.56 -3.00 -20.28
N LYS A 31 -8.82 -2.00 -21.10
CA LYS A 31 -8.21 -0.67 -20.94
C LYS A 31 -9.03 0.12 -19.92
N HIS A 32 -8.36 0.67 -18.93
CA HIS A 32 -8.97 1.53 -17.93
C HIS A 32 -8.58 2.99 -18.14
N THR A 33 -9.55 3.88 -17.88
CA THR A 33 -9.41 5.33 -18.04
C THR A 33 -9.87 6.08 -16.79
N ASP A 34 -9.89 5.40 -15.63
CA ASP A 34 -10.34 5.92 -14.35
C ASP A 34 -9.28 6.76 -13.61
N ILE A 35 -8.05 6.72 -14.09
CA ILE A 35 -6.92 7.54 -13.61
C ILE A 35 -6.16 8.14 -14.80
N ASP A 36 -5.37 9.18 -14.56
CA ASP A 36 -4.59 9.88 -15.60
C ASP A 36 -3.54 9.02 -16.32
N ARG A 37 -3.27 7.82 -15.83
CA ARG A 37 -2.32 6.88 -16.45
C ARG A 37 -3.05 5.83 -17.27
N HIS A 38 -2.61 5.65 -18.52
CA HIS A 38 -3.04 4.51 -19.32
C HIS A 38 -2.61 3.21 -18.65
N HIS A 39 -3.58 2.38 -18.31
CA HIS A 39 -3.29 1.05 -17.77
C HIS A 39 -4.29 0.02 -18.28
N ILE A 40 -3.89 -1.24 -18.21
CA ILE A 40 -4.70 -2.37 -18.63
C ILE A 40 -4.82 -3.38 -17.50
N HIS A 41 -5.97 -4.03 -17.45
CA HIS A 41 -6.19 -5.21 -16.63
C HIS A 41 -6.26 -6.43 -17.54
N ILE A 42 -5.55 -7.48 -17.16
CA ILE A 42 -5.58 -8.77 -17.85
C ILE A 42 -6.24 -9.78 -16.93
N VAL A 43 -7.32 -10.38 -17.41
CA VAL A 43 -8.05 -11.42 -16.69
C VAL A 43 -7.92 -12.73 -17.47
N GLY A 44 -7.23 -13.71 -16.90
CA GLY A 44 -6.98 -14.99 -17.53
C GLY A 44 -7.33 -16.18 -16.64
N LEU A 45 -7.44 -17.35 -17.24
CA LEU A 45 -7.62 -18.60 -16.53
C LEU A 45 -6.28 -19.10 -15.99
N ARG A 46 -6.30 -19.69 -14.78
CA ARG A 46 -5.12 -20.29 -14.13
C ARG A 46 -5.09 -21.82 -14.24
N VAL A 47 -5.80 -22.36 -15.20
CA VAL A 47 -5.87 -23.80 -15.46
C VAL A 47 -5.62 -24.07 -16.95
N ASP A 48 -4.97 -25.18 -17.25
CA ASP A 48 -4.79 -25.64 -18.64
C ASP A 48 -6.09 -26.27 -19.19
N GLU A 49 -6.08 -26.68 -20.46
CA GLU A 49 -7.23 -27.32 -21.13
C GLU A 49 -7.69 -28.62 -20.44
N SER A 50 -6.82 -29.26 -19.67
CA SER A 50 -7.13 -30.45 -18.87
C SER A 50 -7.58 -30.14 -17.46
N GLY A 51 -7.77 -28.86 -17.11
CA GLY A 51 -8.18 -28.39 -15.78
C GLY A 51 -7.08 -28.41 -14.73
N ARG A 52 -5.82 -28.64 -15.13
CA ARG A 52 -4.68 -28.62 -14.19
C ARG A 52 -4.23 -27.18 -13.93
N PRO A 53 -3.88 -26.86 -12.67
CA PRO A 53 -3.41 -25.51 -12.34
C PRO A 53 -2.08 -25.21 -13.04
N LEU A 54 -1.98 -24.00 -13.62
CA LEU A 54 -0.75 -23.48 -14.17
C LEU A 54 0.23 -23.12 -13.05
N ASN A 55 1.53 -23.09 -13.38
CA ASN A 55 2.56 -22.80 -12.42
C ASN A 55 2.51 -21.33 -11.97
N ASP A 56 2.01 -21.07 -10.78
CA ASP A 56 1.91 -19.77 -10.13
C ASP A 56 3.06 -19.49 -9.13
N ARG A 57 4.04 -20.42 -9.01
CA ARG A 57 5.16 -20.26 -8.08
C ARG A 57 5.93 -18.97 -8.38
N PHE A 58 6.08 -18.14 -7.34
CA PHE A 58 6.74 -16.84 -7.44
C PHE A 58 6.18 -15.92 -8.54
N GLU A 59 4.90 -16.07 -8.92
CA GLU A 59 4.26 -15.32 -9.99
C GLU A 59 4.46 -13.81 -9.82
N HIS A 60 4.27 -13.27 -8.63
CA HIS A 60 4.47 -11.85 -8.36
C HIS A 60 5.92 -11.38 -8.68
N ARG A 61 6.92 -12.20 -8.34
CA ARG A 61 8.33 -11.89 -8.64
C ARG A 61 8.61 -11.96 -10.15
N ARG A 62 8.09 -12.99 -10.83
CA ARG A 62 8.20 -13.16 -12.29
C ARG A 62 7.51 -12.01 -13.01
N SER A 63 6.28 -11.69 -12.63
CA SER A 63 5.49 -10.57 -13.15
C SER A 63 6.27 -9.26 -13.07
N LYS A 64 6.83 -8.95 -11.90
CA LYS A 64 7.64 -7.74 -11.69
C LYS A 64 8.89 -7.67 -12.57
N GLN A 65 9.55 -8.79 -12.81
CA GLN A 65 10.68 -8.87 -13.73
C GLN A 65 10.25 -8.63 -15.17
N ILE A 66 9.14 -9.28 -15.59
CA ILE A 66 8.59 -9.17 -16.95
C ILE A 66 8.16 -7.71 -17.22
N THR A 67 7.47 -7.07 -16.29
CA THR A 67 7.06 -5.66 -16.48
C THR A 67 8.25 -4.75 -16.67
N ARG A 68 9.33 -4.91 -15.91
CA ARG A 68 10.58 -4.13 -16.11
C ARG A 68 11.25 -4.38 -17.45
N GLU A 69 11.21 -5.61 -17.95
CA GLU A 69 11.72 -5.94 -19.28
C GLU A 69 10.89 -5.28 -20.38
N LEU A 70 9.55 -5.30 -20.24
CA LEU A 70 8.63 -4.66 -21.17
C LEU A 70 8.75 -3.13 -21.14
N GLU A 71 8.85 -2.53 -19.95
CA GLU A 71 9.09 -1.09 -19.81
C GLU A 71 10.34 -0.66 -20.60
N LYS A 72 11.44 -1.41 -20.48
CA LYS A 72 12.67 -1.13 -21.23
C LYS A 72 12.50 -1.34 -22.73
N LYS A 73 11.86 -2.46 -23.12
CA LYS A 73 11.68 -2.82 -24.53
C LYS A 73 10.83 -1.80 -25.28
N TYR A 74 9.76 -1.35 -24.67
CA TYR A 74 8.82 -0.39 -25.27
C TYR A 74 9.15 1.07 -24.92
N ASN A 75 10.30 1.32 -24.27
CA ASN A 75 10.76 2.64 -23.84
C ASN A 75 9.71 3.40 -23.00
N LEU A 76 9.09 2.68 -22.08
CA LEU A 76 8.07 3.22 -21.18
C LEU A 76 8.69 3.81 -19.91
N HIS A 77 7.99 4.77 -19.31
CA HIS A 77 8.36 5.28 -18.00
C HIS A 77 8.18 4.20 -16.93
N PRO A 78 9.20 3.89 -16.12
CA PRO A 78 9.11 2.88 -15.08
C PRO A 78 7.98 3.18 -14.10
N ALA A 79 7.07 2.25 -13.92
CA ALA A 79 5.94 2.41 -12.99
C ALA A 79 6.38 2.61 -11.52
N GLU A 80 7.56 2.09 -11.16
CA GLU A 80 8.12 2.20 -9.80
C GLU A 80 8.92 3.48 -9.54
N ARG A 81 9.27 4.26 -10.54
CA ARG A 81 9.79 5.61 -10.37
C ARG A 81 8.67 6.59 -10.03
N LYS A 82 8.02 6.37 -8.92
CA LYS A 82 7.70 7.53 -8.11
C LYS A 82 9.04 8.03 -7.60
N GLU A 83 9.46 9.19 -8.06
CA GLU A 83 10.38 10.03 -7.30
C GLU A 83 10.00 9.88 -5.83
N ARG A 84 11.00 9.77 -4.94
CA ARG A 84 10.72 9.73 -3.50
C ARG A 84 9.69 10.80 -3.27
N ALA A 85 8.44 10.38 -3.08
CA ALA A 85 7.33 11.29 -2.92
C ALA A 85 7.77 12.31 -1.90
N GLU A 86 7.66 13.56 -2.23
CA GLU A 86 7.80 14.67 -1.28
C GLU A 86 7.28 14.16 0.05
N ARG A 87 8.05 14.39 1.13
CA ARG A 87 7.71 13.83 2.45
C ARG A 87 6.22 13.96 2.65
N PRO A 88 5.49 12.87 2.88
CA PRO A 88 4.03 12.94 2.90
C PRO A 88 3.65 14.03 3.88
N GLU A 89 2.93 15.02 3.39
CA GLU A 89 2.53 16.18 4.15
C GLU A 89 1.57 15.75 5.26
N LEU A 90 1.81 16.21 6.47
CA LEU A 90 0.91 15.98 7.58
C LEU A 90 -0.37 16.79 7.36
N LYS A 91 -1.49 16.10 7.17
CA LYS A 91 -2.81 16.72 6.99
C LYS A 91 -3.74 16.26 8.10
N LYS A 92 -4.58 17.20 8.58
CA LYS A 92 -5.65 16.85 9.51
C LYS A 92 -6.61 15.87 8.84
N VAL A 93 -6.98 14.85 9.59
CA VAL A 93 -7.99 13.88 9.13
C VAL A 93 -9.37 14.53 9.24
N ASP A 94 -10.10 14.49 8.15
CA ASP A 94 -11.52 14.85 8.11
C ASP A 94 -12.34 13.56 8.27
N TYR A 95 -12.99 13.42 9.41
CA TYR A 95 -13.77 12.23 9.76
C TYR A 95 -15.09 12.13 8.98
N ALA A 96 -15.54 13.24 8.37
CA ALA A 96 -16.84 13.33 7.70
C ALA A 96 -16.74 13.11 6.18
N THR A 97 -15.55 13.27 5.58
CA THR A 97 -15.39 13.24 4.13
C THR A 97 -14.31 12.27 3.66
N GLY A 98 -14.53 11.69 2.50
CA GLY A 98 -13.55 10.87 1.78
C GLY A 98 -13.21 9.52 2.43
N ASP A 99 -12.10 8.94 2.02
CA ASP A 99 -11.58 7.69 2.60
C ASP A 99 -10.80 7.99 3.88
N VAL A 100 -11.50 8.02 5.01
CA VAL A 100 -10.92 8.27 6.35
C VAL A 100 -9.78 7.31 6.67
N LYS A 101 -9.89 6.05 6.27
CA LYS A 101 -8.83 5.06 6.47
C LYS A 101 -7.55 5.43 5.71
N HIS A 102 -7.68 5.89 4.49
CA HIS A 102 -6.55 6.35 3.68
C HIS A 102 -5.92 7.61 4.30
N GLN A 103 -6.73 8.56 4.72
CA GLN A 103 -6.27 9.78 5.39
C GLN A 103 -5.47 9.44 6.66
N ILE A 104 -6.02 8.60 7.57
CA ILE A 104 -5.32 8.12 8.76
C ILE A 104 -3.98 7.48 8.36
N GLY A 105 -4.00 6.56 7.39
CA GLY A 105 -2.80 5.85 6.96
C GLY A 105 -1.70 6.75 6.43
N THR A 106 -2.06 7.77 5.65
CA THR A 106 -1.12 8.76 5.09
C THR A 106 -0.52 9.62 6.20
N THR A 107 -1.36 10.17 7.08
CA THR A 107 -0.92 11.06 8.16
C THR A 107 -0.04 10.33 9.19
N VAL A 108 -0.43 9.10 9.60
CA VAL A 108 0.39 8.30 10.53
C VAL A 108 1.75 7.95 9.92
N LYS A 109 1.81 7.58 8.64
CA LYS A 109 3.08 7.35 7.96
C LYS A 109 3.92 8.63 7.91
N ALA A 110 3.32 9.77 7.60
CA ALA A 110 3.99 11.06 7.55
C ALA A 110 4.59 11.42 8.93
N ALA A 111 3.83 11.27 10.02
CA ALA A 111 4.30 11.46 11.37
C ALA A 111 5.51 10.56 11.69
N CYS A 112 5.38 9.28 11.39
CA CYS A 112 6.46 8.31 11.59
C CYS A 112 7.75 8.61 10.81
N TYR A 113 7.67 9.25 9.65
CA TYR A 113 8.85 9.61 8.84
C TYR A 113 9.42 10.97 9.17
N GLY A 114 8.58 11.92 9.56
CA GLY A 114 8.96 13.32 9.76
C GLY A 114 9.41 13.66 11.17
N TYR A 115 8.98 12.90 12.16
CA TYR A 115 9.19 13.20 13.57
C TYR A 115 9.91 12.08 14.31
N ARG A 116 10.65 12.47 15.35
CA ARG A 116 11.25 11.55 16.32
C ARG A 116 10.54 11.73 17.65
N PHE A 117 10.17 10.65 18.28
CA PHE A 117 9.57 10.67 19.62
C PHE A 117 10.26 9.64 20.51
N GLN A 118 10.34 9.98 21.79
CA GLN A 118 10.95 9.14 22.83
C GLN A 118 9.93 8.31 23.57
N SER A 119 8.65 8.66 23.47
CA SER A 119 7.56 7.97 24.12
C SER A 119 6.33 7.84 23.23
N PHE A 120 5.50 6.85 23.51
CA PHE A 120 4.20 6.71 22.85
C PHE A 120 3.24 7.86 23.20
N GLY A 121 3.46 8.51 24.36
CA GLY A 121 2.72 9.70 24.74
C GLY A 121 2.96 10.88 23.80
N GLU A 122 4.20 11.10 23.38
CA GLU A 122 4.56 12.14 22.39
C GLU A 122 3.96 11.86 21.01
N ASP A 123 4.03 10.58 20.53
CA ASP A 123 3.41 10.15 19.28
C ASP A 123 1.89 10.39 19.32
N LYS A 124 1.22 10.00 20.42
CA LYS A 124 -0.21 10.26 20.61
C LYS A 124 -0.53 11.75 20.61
N ALA A 125 0.27 12.58 21.27
CA ALA A 125 0.05 14.03 21.34
C ALA A 125 0.20 14.65 19.94
N LEU A 126 1.22 14.25 19.17
CA LEU A 126 1.39 14.70 17.79
C LEU A 126 0.19 14.31 16.93
N LEU A 127 -0.20 13.04 16.95
CA LEU A 127 -1.31 12.54 16.14
C LEU A 127 -2.65 13.16 16.50
N ALA A 128 -2.85 13.50 17.76
CA ALA A 128 -4.06 14.20 18.22
C ALA A 128 -4.23 15.58 17.58
N THR A 129 -3.13 16.30 17.29
CA THR A 129 -3.18 17.59 16.57
C THR A 129 -3.68 17.46 15.13
N TYR A 130 -3.64 16.23 14.58
CA TYR A 130 -4.12 15.88 13.24
C TYR A 130 -5.43 15.07 13.27
N ASN A 131 -6.20 15.17 14.35
CA ASN A 131 -7.48 14.48 14.54
C ASN A 131 -7.36 12.94 14.52
N ILE A 132 -6.26 12.40 15.04
CA ILE A 132 -6.04 10.96 15.16
C ILE A 132 -5.82 10.58 16.62
N CYS A 133 -6.62 9.66 17.12
CA CYS A 133 -6.41 8.97 18.39
C CYS A 133 -5.63 7.67 18.13
N ALA A 134 -4.47 7.50 18.78
CA ALA A 134 -3.68 6.27 18.75
C ALA A 134 -3.78 5.55 20.10
N GLU A 135 -4.00 4.23 20.07
CA GLU A 135 -4.15 3.40 21.27
C GLU A 135 -3.35 2.11 21.13
N GLU A 136 -2.65 1.77 22.20
CA GLU A 136 -2.08 0.42 22.32
C GLU A 136 -3.16 -0.59 22.69
N VAL A 137 -3.16 -1.71 22.00
CA VAL A 137 -4.06 -2.84 22.26
C VAL A 137 -3.21 -4.05 22.63
N LYS A 138 -3.53 -4.65 23.74
CA LYS A 138 -2.93 -5.91 24.20
C LYS A 138 -4.03 -6.95 24.31
N GLY A 139 -3.73 -8.17 23.93
CA GLY A 139 -4.69 -9.27 24.02
C GLY A 139 -4.01 -10.61 23.82
N GLU A 140 -4.81 -11.66 23.82
CA GLU A 140 -4.39 -13.01 23.55
C GLU A 140 -5.21 -13.61 22.41
N MET A 141 -4.56 -14.28 21.48
CA MET A 141 -5.20 -14.97 20.37
C MET A 141 -4.58 -16.36 20.20
N ASN A 142 -5.39 -17.41 20.30
CA ASN A 142 -4.94 -18.82 20.23
C ASN A 142 -3.81 -19.13 21.23
N GLY A 143 -3.91 -18.66 22.49
CA GLY A 143 -2.90 -18.87 23.52
C GLY A 143 -1.61 -18.07 23.34
N LYS A 144 -1.56 -17.14 22.38
CA LYS A 144 -0.39 -16.29 22.14
C LYS A 144 -0.73 -14.83 22.45
N PRO A 145 0.05 -14.15 23.31
CA PRO A 145 -0.13 -12.73 23.55
C PRO A 145 0.18 -11.92 22.29
N TYR A 146 -0.61 -10.91 22.03
CA TYR A 146 -0.33 -9.94 20.98
C TYR A 146 -0.36 -8.52 21.50
N GLN A 147 0.44 -7.66 20.86
CA GLN A 147 0.42 -6.22 21.06
C GLN A 147 0.25 -5.53 19.72
N GLY A 148 -0.50 -4.44 19.71
CA GLY A 148 -0.78 -3.71 18.49
C GLY A 148 -1.11 -2.25 18.75
N ILE A 149 -1.21 -1.48 17.68
CA ILE A 149 -1.71 -0.10 17.72
C ILE A 149 -2.95 -0.02 16.86
N VAL A 150 -3.92 0.72 17.34
CA VAL A 150 -5.16 1.04 16.63
C VAL A 150 -5.26 2.56 16.53
N TYR A 151 -5.62 3.05 15.35
CA TYR A 151 -5.79 4.46 15.04
C TYR A 151 -7.26 4.75 14.75
N SER A 152 -7.81 5.80 15.34
CA SER A 152 -9.18 6.25 15.11
C SER A 152 -9.18 7.72 14.71
N ALA A 153 -10.04 8.12 13.77
CA ALA A 153 -10.29 9.53 13.55
C ALA A 153 -10.97 10.15 14.79
N MET A 154 -10.78 11.44 14.99
CA MET A 154 -11.50 12.21 16.00
C MET A 154 -12.37 13.27 15.34
N ASN A 155 -13.53 13.52 15.93
CA ASN A 155 -14.39 14.64 15.55
C ASN A 155 -13.89 15.95 16.17
N ASP A 156 -14.57 17.05 15.87
CA ASP A 156 -14.21 18.39 16.37
C ASP A 156 -14.36 18.54 17.90
N LYS A 157 -15.03 17.59 18.55
CA LYS A 157 -15.15 17.52 20.02
C LYS A 157 -14.05 16.66 20.67
N GLY A 158 -13.14 16.10 19.87
CA GLY A 158 -12.10 15.18 20.35
C GLY A 158 -12.59 13.76 20.64
N GLU A 159 -13.81 13.40 20.23
CA GLU A 159 -14.35 12.05 20.39
C GLU A 159 -14.00 11.19 19.18
N LYS A 160 -13.85 9.89 19.39
CA LYS A 160 -13.58 8.95 18.30
C LYS A 160 -14.74 8.89 17.31
N ALA A 161 -14.45 9.00 16.04
CA ALA A 161 -15.40 8.95 14.94
C ALA A 161 -15.05 7.82 13.97
N GLY A 162 -16.05 7.07 13.54
CA GLY A 162 -15.92 5.97 12.60
C GLY A 162 -15.24 4.72 13.16
N ASN A 163 -14.88 3.81 12.27
CA ASN A 163 -14.28 2.53 12.63
C ASN A 163 -12.77 2.65 12.87
N PRO A 164 -12.25 2.08 13.96
CA PRO A 164 -10.82 2.07 14.24
C PRO A 164 -10.04 1.25 13.19
N VAL A 165 -8.85 1.73 12.83
CA VAL A 165 -7.97 1.11 11.85
C VAL A 165 -6.77 0.48 12.54
N LYS A 166 -6.61 -0.84 12.41
CA LYS A 166 -5.44 -1.55 12.95
C LYS A 166 -4.17 -1.12 12.20
N ALA A 167 -3.09 -0.86 12.90
CA ALA A 167 -1.79 -0.51 12.33
C ALA A 167 -1.31 -1.51 11.25
N SER A 168 -1.58 -2.80 11.44
CA SER A 168 -1.26 -3.86 10.47
C SER A 168 -1.94 -3.70 9.11
N ARG A 169 -3.08 -2.99 9.05
CA ARG A 169 -3.79 -2.67 7.80
C ARG A 169 -3.28 -1.41 7.11
N ILE A 170 -2.50 -0.59 7.80
CA ILE A 170 -1.86 0.61 7.25
C ILE A 170 -0.49 0.25 6.68
N GLY A 171 0.29 -0.53 7.43
CA GLY A 171 1.60 -1.00 7.00
C GLY A 171 2.50 -1.40 8.16
N LYS A 172 3.54 -2.18 7.85
CA LYS A 172 4.51 -2.67 8.86
C LYS A 172 5.25 -1.52 9.56
N SER A 173 5.45 -0.40 8.87
CA SER A 173 6.22 0.74 9.38
C SER A 173 5.55 1.51 10.52
N VAL A 174 4.26 1.32 10.73
CA VAL A 174 3.46 2.00 11.76
C VAL A 174 2.90 1.03 12.81
N GLY A 175 3.34 -0.23 12.77
CA GLY A 175 2.99 -1.25 13.76
C GLY A 175 3.73 -1.07 15.08
N TYR A 176 3.23 -1.72 16.14
CA TYR A 176 3.76 -1.63 17.50
C TYR A 176 5.29 -1.78 17.57
N GLU A 177 5.84 -2.87 17.04
CA GLU A 177 7.30 -3.11 17.05
C GLU A 177 8.11 -2.03 16.30
N ALA A 178 7.56 -1.48 15.22
CA ALA A 178 8.25 -0.46 14.45
C ALA A 178 8.26 0.90 15.18
N VAL A 179 7.17 1.20 15.89
CA VAL A 179 7.05 2.41 16.71
C VAL A 179 8.00 2.29 17.92
N GLN A 180 8.02 1.16 18.61
CA GLN A 180 8.93 0.91 19.74
C GLN A 180 10.41 1.06 19.34
N ARG A 181 10.83 0.40 18.25
CA ARG A 181 12.21 0.54 17.74
C ARG A 181 12.61 1.98 17.38
N ARG A 182 11.65 2.82 16.98
CA ARG A 182 11.93 4.23 16.72
C ARG A 182 12.12 5.01 18.00
N MET A 183 11.30 4.75 19.01
CA MET A 183 11.44 5.39 20.33
C MET A 183 12.78 5.07 20.96
N GLU A 184 13.19 3.78 20.93
CA GLU A 184 14.51 3.35 21.41
C GLU A 184 15.66 4.10 20.70
N LYS A 185 15.65 4.12 19.36
CA LYS A 185 16.65 4.86 18.57
C LYS A 185 16.65 6.37 18.79
N SER A 186 15.52 6.95 19.17
CA SER A 186 15.43 8.38 19.46
C SER A 186 15.95 8.70 20.86
N GLY A 187 15.83 7.78 21.81
CA GLY A 187 16.38 7.89 23.14
C GLY A 187 17.91 7.73 23.21
N GLU A 188 18.50 6.95 22.28
CA GLU A 188 19.95 6.72 22.19
C GLU A 188 20.70 7.90 21.50
N ALA A 189 19.99 8.82 20.88
CA ALA A 189 20.58 9.92 20.08
C ALA A 189 20.74 11.23 20.84
N ILE A 190 20.62 11.20 22.18
CA ILE A 190 20.88 12.30 23.14
C ILE A 190 22.06 11.92 24.02
#